data_70513ce76db644f740938415915fe950
#
_entry.id   70513ce76db644f740938415915fe950
#
_cell.length_a   1.000
_cell.length_b   1.000
_cell.length_c   1.000
_cell.angle_alpha   90.00
_cell.angle_beta   90.00
_cell.angle_gamma   90.00
#
_symmetry.space_group_name_H-M   'P 1'
#
loop_
_entity.id
_entity.type
_entity.pdbx_description
1 polymer ?
#
loop_
_entity_poly.entity_id
_entity_poly.type
_entity_poly.pdbx_seq_one_letter_code
_entity_poly.pdbx_strand_id
1 'polypeptide(L)'
;MVGGSFDGSVMRNRFTEIQEIVGKAIIKVADEVLDENLAIECALSPVGADGRRALDVASDTRWDKRGSTRRYDSLSGCAVAFGLRCSLPIGIEPMSSVCIKCTKGTLHDADVCPKNYTGSSKGMEAVGAQRIVTRLFQNVQHN
;
A
#
# COMPACT_ATOMS: atom_id res chain seq x y z
N MET A 1 -35.40 -37.02 7.96
CA MET A 1 -34.01 -36.57 7.70
C MET A 1 -34.13 -35.30 6.89
N VAL A 2 -33.88 -34.13 7.51
CA VAL A 2 -33.91 -32.85 6.83
C VAL A 2 -32.47 -32.56 6.43
N GLY A 3 -32.12 -32.84 5.17
CA GLY A 3 -30.82 -32.50 4.60
C GLY A 3 -30.77 -30.99 4.33
N GLY A 4 -30.26 -30.21 5.27
CA GLY A 4 -29.94 -28.83 5.08
C GLY A 4 -28.81 -28.72 4.05
N SER A 5 -29.13 -28.28 2.83
CA SER A 5 -28.15 -27.90 1.84
C SER A 5 -27.34 -26.71 2.40
N PHE A 6 -26.08 -26.94 2.67
CA PHE A 6 -25.15 -25.87 3.08
C PHE A 6 -24.96 -24.94 1.88
N ASP A 7 -25.59 -23.75 1.95
CA ASP A 7 -25.47 -22.76 0.88
C ASP A 7 -24.10 -22.07 0.93
N GLY A 8 -23.19 -22.57 0.13
CA GLY A 8 -21.82 -22.05 0.02
C GLY A 8 -21.73 -20.61 -0.50
N SER A 9 -22.84 -20.02 -0.98
CA SER A 9 -22.91 -18.62 -1.41
C SER A 9 -22.98 -17.67 -0.22
N VAL A 10 -23.76 -18.03 0.81
CA VAL A 10 -23.89 -17.26 2.05
C VAL A 10 -22.56 -17.18 2.81
N MET A 11 -21.83 -18.30 2.86
CA MET A 11 -20.51 -18.34 3.50
C MET A 11 -19.48 -17.47 2.76
N ARG A 12 -19.47 -17.48 1.43
CA ARG A 12 -18.57 -16.64 0.63
C ARG A 12 -18.85 -15.14 0.82
N ASN A 13 -20.10 -14.77 0.87
CA ASN A 13 -20.49 -13.37 1.08
C ASN A 13 -20.05 -12.87 2.47
N ARG A 14 -20.30 -13.66 3.53
CA ARG A 14 -19.84 -13.31 4.88
C ARG A 14 -18.32 -13.24 5.00
N PHE A 15 -17.60 -14.13 4.34
CA PHE A 15 -16.13 -14.10 4.34
C PHE A 15 -15.60 -12.82 3.68
N THR A 16 -16.18 -12.43 2.54
CA THR A 16 -15.80 -11.19 1.84
C THR A 16 -16.11 -9.95 2.69
N GLU A 17 -17.27 -9.91 3.34
CA GLU A 17 -17.66 -8.83 4.25
C GLU A 17 -16.69 -8.69 5.42
N ILE A 18 -16.33 -9.81 6.07
CA ILE A 18 -15.34 -9.82 7.15
C ILE A 18 -13.97 -9.33 6.64
N GLN A 19 -13.53 -9.79 5.46
CA GLN A 19 -12.27 -9.32 4.87
C GLN A 19 -12.28 -7.81 4.63
N GLU A 20 -13.39 -7.25 4.17
CA GLU A 20 -13.51 -5.81 3.95
C GLU A 20 -13.44 -5.02 5.26
N ILE A 21 -14.15 -5.47 6.31
CA ILE A 21 -14.14 -4.83 7.63
C ILE A 21 -12.74 -4.88 8.25
N VAL A 22 -12.13 -6.06 8.28
CA VAL A 22 -10.80 -6.26 8.85
C VAL A 22 -9.75 -5.51 8.03
N GLY A 23 -9.85 -5.53 6.69
CA GLY A 23 -8.96 -4.80 5.81
C GLY A 23 -8.97 -3.29 6.07
N LYS A 24 -10.15 -2.69 6.22
CA LYS A 24 -10.29 -1.27 6.56
C LYS A 24 -9.68 -0.93 7.93
N ALA A 25 -9.90 -1.81 8.93
CA ALA A 25 -9.32 -1.61 10.26
C ALA A 25 -7.79 -1.69 10.24
N ILE A 26 -7.21 -2.65 9.50
CA ILE A 26 -5.77 -2.79 9.34
C ILE A 26 -5.17 -1.55 8.63
N ILE A 27 -5.80 -1.06 7.57
CA ILE A 27 -5.34 0.13 6.85
C ILE A 27 -5.33 1.33 7.79
N LYS A 28 -6.40 1.54 8.54
CA LYS A 28 -6.49 2.66 9.49
C LYS A 28 -5.35 2.62 10.54
N VAL A 29 -5.13 1.46 11.16
CA VAL A 29 -4.04 1.31 12.14
C VAL A 29 -2.66 1.50 11.48
N ALA A 30 -2.48 1.00 10.25
CA ALA A 30 -1.25 1.19 9.52
C ALA A 30 -0.98 2.67 9.24
N ASP A 31 -1.98 3.43 8.81
CA ASP A 31 -1.86 4.87 8.56
C ASP A 31 -1.49 5.63 9.85
N GLU A 32 -2.15 5.33 10.98
CA GLU A 32 -1.83 5.93 12.28
C GLU A 32 -0.37 5.64 12.69
N VAL A 33 0.09 4.40 12.56
CA VAL A 33 1.48 4.02 12.88
C VAL A 33 2.49 4.69 11.95
N LEU A 34 2.17 4.82 10.66
CA LEU A 34 3.05 5.51 9.72
C LEU A 34 3.18 7.00 10.02
N ASP A 35 2.10 7.65 10.43
CA ASP A 35 2.11 9.06 10.83
C ASP A 35 2.92 9.27 12.13
N GLU A 36 2.78 8.39 13.12
CA GLU A 36 3.60 8.40 14.33
C GLU A 36 5.10 8.21 14.01
N ASN A 37 5.43 7.24 13.16
CA ASN A 37 6.81 6.98 12.74
C ASN A 37 7.40 8.17 11.97
N LEU A 38 6.62 8.81 11.10
CA LEU A 38 7.03 10.00 10.39
C LEU A 38 7.31 11.17 11.35
N ALA A 39 6.48 11.34 12.38
CA ALA A 39 6.71 12.35 13.40
C ALA A 39 8.03 12.10 14.18
N ILE A 40 8.35 10.84 14.48
CA ILE A 40 9.63 10.45 15.09
C ILE A 40 10.80 10.77 14.14
N GLU A 41 10.71 10.40 12.86
CA GLU A 41 11.75 10.70 11.88
C GLU A 41 11.95 12.21 11.74
N CYS A 42 10.87 12.99 11.67
CA CYS A 42 10.93 14.44 11.64
C CYS A 42 11.63 15.03 12.87
N ALA A 43 11.34 14.51 14.07
CA ALA A 43 11.96 14.99 15.32
C ALA A 43 13.45 14.73 15.36
N LEU A 44 13.92 13.63 14.76
CA LEU A 44 15.33 13.24 14.65
C LEU A 44 16.07 13.92 13.50
N SER A 45 15.35 14.51 12.55
CA SER A 45 15.91 15.08 11.33
C SER A 45 16.36 16.53 11.53
N PRO A 46 17.53 16.94 10.97
CA PRO A 46 18.01 18.31 11.10
C PRO A 46 17.12 19.29 10.35
N VAL A 47 17.04 20.49 10.89
CA VAL A 47 16.43 21.62 10.21
C VAL A 47 17.53 22.37 9.46
N GLY A 48 17.37 22.54 8.16
CA GLY A 48 18.30 23.30 7.32
C GLY A 48 18.26 24.79 7.62
N ALA A 49 19.21 25.53 7.06
CA ALA A 49 19.27 26.99 7.20
C ALA A 49 18.05 27.73 6.60
N ASP A 50 17.33 27.06 5.71
CA ASP A 50 16.07 27.50 5.10
C ASP A 50 14.81 27.20 5.94
N GLY A 51 15.01 26.66 7.15
CA GLY A 51 13.93 26.26 8.04
C GLY A 51 13.22 24.94 7.65
N ARG A 52 13.66 24.26 6.59
CA ARG A 52 13.07 23.00 6.15
C ARG A 52 13.78 21.80 6.77
N ARG A 53 13.01 20.74 7.03
CA ARG A 53 13.57 19.49 7.50
C ARG A 53 14.05 18.65 6.31
N ALA A 54 15.24 18.09 6.43
CA ALA A 54 15.79 17.14 5.47
C ALA A 54 15.56 15.71 5.98
N LEU A 55 14.66 14.97 5.35
CA LEU A 55 14.45 13.56 5.67
C LEU A 55 15.39 12.68 4.83
N ASP A 56 16.12 11.79 5.51
CA ASP A 56 16.90 10.75 4.88
C ASP A 56 16.04 9.48 4.79
N VAL A 57 15.72 9.04 3.56
CA VAL A 57 14.74 7.97 3.32
C VAL A 57 15.35 6.88 2.45
N ALA A 58 15.22 5.63 2.87
CA ALA A 58 15.43 4.46 2.02
C ALA A 58 14.10 3.91 1.53
N SER A 59 14.04 3.48 0.27
CA SER A 59 12.84 2.84 -0.30
C SER A 59 13.18 1.47 -0.85
N ASP A 60 12.29 0.51 -0.62
CA ASP A 60 12.36 -0.84 -1.17
C ASP A 60 10.98 -1.26 -1.69
N THR A 61 10.96 -2.21 -2.62
CA THR A 61 9.71 -2.71 -3.20
C THR A 61 9.66 -4.23 -3.12
N ARG A 62 8.61 -4.73 -2.48
CA ARG A 62 8.33 -6.16 -2.42
C ARG A 62 7.30 -6.53 -3.48
N TRP A 63 7.63 -7.53 -4.28
CA TRP A 63 6.74 -8.12 -5.27
C TRP A 63 6.02 -9.34 -4.70
N ASP A 64 4.73 -9.50 -5.00
CA ASP A 64 3.95 -10.66 -4.57
C ASP A 64 4.43 -11.94 -5.24
N LYS A 65 4.89 -11.83 -6.50
CA LYS A 65 5.46 -12.96 -7.23
C LYS A 65 6.95 -12.71 -7.46
N ARG A 66 7.79 -13.57 -6.90
CA ARG A 66 9.22 -13.55 -7.23
C ARG A 66 9.41 -14.00 -8.67
N GLY A 67 9.92 -13.11 -9.51
CA GLY A 67 10.31 -13.44 -10.87
C GLY A 67 11.48 -14.42 -10.87
N SER A 68 11.42 -15.47 -11.68
CA SER A 68 12.61 -16.25 -12.01
C SER A 68 13.41 -15.45 -13.03
N THR A 69 14.61 -15.04 -12.71
CA THR A 69 15.73 -14.45 -13.46
C THR A 69 15.49 -13.70 -14.79
N ARG A 70 14.36 -13.88 -15.48
CA ARG A 70 14.07 -13.26 -16.80
C ARG A 70 12.68 -12.67 -16.98
N ARG A 71 11.76 -12.84 -16.02
CA ARG A 71 10.39 -12.32 -16.13
C ARG A 71 9.97 -11.62 -14.82
N TYR A 72 9.93 -10.31 -14.88
CA TYR A 72 9.30 -9.46 -13.84
C TYR A 72 7.83 -9.27 -14.27
N ASP A 73 6.98 -10.25 -13.99
CA ASP A 73 5.57 -10.26 -14.35
C ASP A 73 4.63 -10.28 -13.12
N SER A 74 5.10 -9.76 -11.99
CA SER A 74 4.24 -9.56 -10.83
C SER A 74 3.18 -8.50 -11.14
N LEU A 75 1.92 -8.84 -10.91
CA LEU A 75 0.78 -7.95 -11.16
C LEU A 75 0.51 -7.03 -9.96
N SER A 76 1.13 -7.29 -8.82
CA SER A 76 1.00 -6.54 -7.57
C SER A 76 2.31 -6.53 -6.80
N GLY A 77 2.43 -5.55 -5.93
CA GLY A 77 3.57 -5.34 -5.06
C GLY A 77 3.29 -4.24 -4.05
N CYS A 78 4.24 -3.98 -3.21
CA CYS A 78 4.17 -2.95 -2.21
C CYS A 78 5.49 -2.20 -2.13
N ALA A 79 5.49 -0.89 -2.36
CA ALA A 79 6.63 -0.05 -2.08
C ALA A 79 6.56 0.38 -0.61
N VAL A 80 7.72 0.41 0.05
CA VAL A 80 7.86 0.83 1.45
C VAL A 80 9.00 1.84 1.54
N ALA A 81 8.80 2.89 2.32
CA ALA A 81 9.84 3.84 2.66
C ALA A 81 10.16 3.77 4.16
N PHE A 82 11.42 3.80 4.49
CA PHE A 82 11.94 3.77 5.85
C PHE A 82 12.67 5.09 6.15
N GLY A 83 12.39 5.66 7.31
CA GLY A 83 13.21 6.74 7.85
C GLY A 83 14.56 6.20 8.30
N LEU A 84 15.66 6.80 7.84
CA LEU A 84 17.00 6.28 8.14
C LEU A 84 17.46 6.60 9.58
N ARG A 85 16.84 7.57 10.22
CA ARG A 85 17.19 7.96 11.60
C ARG A 85 16.41 7.15 12.63
N CYS A 86 15.12 6.94 12.41
CA CYS A 86 14.29 6.12 13.29
C CYS A 86 14.35 4.62 12.96
N SER A 87 14.77 4.26 11.74
CA SER A 87 14.77 2.88 11.21
C SER A 87 13.37 2.25 11.17
N LEU A 88 12.32 3.06 11.08
CA LEU A 88 10.92 2.63 11.03
C LEU A 88 10.31 2.90 9.66
N PRO A 89 9.29 2.13 9.24
CA PRO A 89 8.54 2.43 8.04
C PRO A 89 7.75 3.73 8.23
N ILE A 90 7.91 4.67 7.30
CA ILE A 90 7.25 5.98 7.29
C ILE A 90 6.34 6.18 6.08
N GLY A 91 6.26 5.19 5.19
CA GLY A 91 5.36 5.21 4.05
C GLY A 91 5.21 3.84 3.43
N ILE A 92 3.98 3.50 3.03
CA ILE A 92 3.64 2.26 2.35
C ILE A 92 2.71 2.60 1.18
N GLU A 93 3.00 2.04 0.01
CA GLU A 93 2.16 2.19 -1.18
C GLU A 93 1.90 0.83 -1.82
N PRO A 94 0.70 0.26 -1.60
CA PRO A 94 0.29 -0.95 -2.29
C PRO A 94 0.02 -0.62 -3.76
N MET A 95 0.58 -1.43 -4.67
CA MET A 95 0.48 -1.25 -6.11
C MET A 95 -0.14 -2.48 -6.76
N SER A 96 -1.09 -2.30 -7.64
CA SER A 96 -1.68 -3.39 -8.42
C SER A 96 -2.05 -2.95 -9.84
N SER A 97 -1.68 -3.76 -10.82
CA SER A 97 -2.10 -3.60 -12.22
C SER A 97 -3.33 -4.43 -12.56
N VAL A 98 -3.86 -5.22 -11.61
CA VAL A 98 -4.97 -6.15 -11.84
C VAL A 98 -6.09 -5.95 -10.83
N CYS A 99 -7.31 -6.13 -11.29
CA CYS A 99 -8.50 -6.26 -10.46
C CYS A 99 -9.34 -7.40 -11.02
N ILE A 100 -9.64 -8.39 -10.20
CA ILE A 100 -10.45 -9.56 -10.61
C ILE A 100 -11.86 -9.13 -11.05
N LYS A 101 -12.46 -8.15 -10.39
CA LYS A 101 -13.78 -7.62 -10.76
C LYS A 101 -13.73 -6.94 -12.13
N CYS A 102 -12.72 -6.10 -12.38
CA CYS A 102 -12.49 -5.49 -13.70
C CYS A 102 -12.29 -6.54 -14.79
N THR A 103 -11.49 -7.58 -14.53
CA THR A 103 -11.20 -8.64 -15.51
C THR A 103 -12.46 -9.43 -15.87
N LYS A 104 -13.37 -9.59 -14.91
CA LYS A 104 -14.66 -10.28 -15.12
C LYS A 104 -15.77 -9.36 -15.64
N GLY A 105 -15.51 -8.07 -15.87
CA GLY A 105 -16.53 -7.10 -16.26
C GLY A 105 -17.59 -6.84 -15.19
N THR A 106 -17.29 -7.16 -13.92
CA THR A 106 -18.21 -6.95 -12.81
C THR A 106 -18.14 -5.49 -12.36
N LEU A 107 -19.29 -4.82 -12.34
CA LEU A 107 -19.40 -3.44 -11.82
C LEU A 107 -18.99 -3.41 -10.35
N HIS A 108 -18.15 -2.45 -9.98
CA HIS A 108 -17.75 -2.15 -8.62
C HIS A 108 -17.31 -0.70 -8.53
N ASP A 109 -17.32 -0.17 -7.33
CA ASP A 109 -16.90 1.19 -7.06
C ASP A 109 -15.41 1.38 -7.38
N ALA A 110 -15.07 2.52 -7.98
CA ALA A 110 -13.70 2.89 -8.31
C ALA A 110 -12.83 3.01 -7.05
N ASP A 111 -13.41 3.51 -5.95
CA ASP A 111 -12.71 3.72 -4.68
C ASP A 111 -12.27 2.42 -3.99
N VAL A 112 -12.94 1.30 -4.31
CA VAL A 112 -12.59 -0.03 -3.79
C VAL A 112 -11.85 -0.89 -4.81
N CYS A 113 -11.50 -0.33 -5.98
CA CYS A 113 -10.79 -1.05 -7.01
C CYS A 113 -9.29 -1.14 -6.65
N PRO A 114 -8.72 -2.35 -6.49
CA PRO A 114 -7.31 -2.49 -6.17
C PRO A 114 -6.38 -2.10 -7.33
N LYS A 115 -6.92 -2.01 -8.57
CA LYS A 115 -6.12 -1.63 -9.73
C LYS A 115 -5.83 -0.14 -9.70
N ASN A 116 -4.61 0.22 -9.31
CA ASN A 116 -4.14 1.60 -9.20
C ASN A 116 -2.92 1.90 -10.08
N TYR A 117 -2.53 0.97 -10.94
CA TYR A 117 -1.39 1.12 -11.84
C TYR A 117 -1.68 0.52 -13.22
N THR A 118 -1.18 1.18 -14.26
CA THR A 118 -1.24 0.72 -15.65
C THR A 118 0.15 0.84 -16.28
N GLY A 119 0.89 -0.25 -16.32
CA GLY A 119 2.24 -0.26 -16.87
C GLY A 119 2.94 -1.59 -16.60
N SER A 120 4.24 -1.64 -16.88
CA SER A 120 5.04 -2.84 -16.62
C SER A 120 5.37 -2.95 -15.12
N SER A 121 5.53 -4.19 -14.64
CA SER A 121 5.95 -4.46 -13.25
C SER A 121 7.24 -3.71 -12.88
N LYS A 122 8.16 -3.56 -13.83
CA LYS A 122 9.41 -2.84 -13.63
C LYS A 122 9.20 -1.34 -13.37
N GLY A 123 8.20 -0.72 -14.03
CA GLY A 123 7.86 0.69 -13.82
C GLY A 123 7.08 0.92 -12.53
N MET A 124 6.46 -0.11 -11.97
CA MET A 124 5.63 -0.04 -10.77
C MET A 124 6.44 0.39 -9.54
N GLU A 125 7.69 -0.05 -9.43
CA GLU A 125 8.62 0.31 -8.35
C GLU A 125 8.88 1.83 -8.29
N ALA A 126 9.26 2.40 -9.42
CA ALA A 126 9.53 3.84 -9.52
C ALA A 126 8.29 4.68 -9.20
N VAL A 127 7.12 4.25 -9.68
CA VAL A 127 5.84 4.96 -9.43
C VAL A 127 5.42 4.82 -7.96
N GLY A 128 5.60 3.64 -7.36
CA GLY A 128 5.32 3.44 -5.93
C GLY A 128 6.20 4.33 -5.04
N ALA A 129 7.50 4.34 -5.30
CA ALA A 129 8.45 5.22 -4.60
C ALA A 129 8.09 6.71 -4.78
N GLN A 130 7.76 7.13 -6.01
CA GLN A 130 7.35 8.51 -6.30
C GLN A 130 6.08 8.92 -5.51
N ARG A 131 5.08 8.04 -5.43
CA ARG A 131 3.84 8.31 -4.67
C ARG A 131 4.11 8.48 -3.18
N ILE A 132 4.96 7.61 -2.60
CA ILE A 132 5.37 7.74 -1.21
C ILE A 132 6.06 9.08 -0.98
N VAL A 133 7.08 9.42 -1.77
CA VAL A 133 7.83 10.67 -1.63
C VAL A 133 6.90 11.88 -1.73
N THR A 134 5.96 11.87 -2.68
CA THR A 134 4.99 12.97 -2.82
C THR A 134 4.13 13.12 -1.57
N ARG A 135 3.64 12.01 -0.99
CA ARG A 135 2.84 12.01 0.24
C ARG A 135 3.65 12.50 1.44
N LEU A 136 4.88 12.00 1.63
CA LEU A 136 5.78 12.45 2.68
C LEU A 136 6.06 13.94 2.60
N PHE A 137 6.30 14.47 1.40
CA PHE A 137 6.55 15.88 1.19
C PHE A 137 5.35 16.74 1.60
N GLN A 138 4.13 16.31 1.29
CA GLN A 138 2.91 17.01 1.70
C GLN A 138 2.73 16.99 3.23
N ASN A 139 2.93 15.84 3.86
CA ASN A 139 2.74 15.68 5.32
C ASN A 139 3.79 16.45 6.13
N VAL A 140 5.03 16.54 5.66
CA VAL A 140 6.10 17.29 6.35
C VAL A 140 5.90 18.81 6.27
N GLN A 141 5.19 19.32 5.28
CA GLN A 141 4.89 20.75 5.17
C GLN A 141 3.77 21.21 6.13
N HIS A 142 2.97 20.28 6.66
CA HIS A 142 1.85 20.57 7.55
C HIS A 142 2.16 20.33 9.03
N ASN A 143 3.35 19.82 9.37
CA ASN A 143 3.89 19.61 10.72
C ASN A 143 5.07 20.54 10.99
#